data_fc7394814774ddba143625e4b86d15ad
#
_entry.id   fc7394814774ddba143625e4b86d15ad
#
_cell.length_a   1.000
_cell.length_b   1.000
_cell.length_c   1.000
_cell.angle_alpha   90.00
_cell.angle_beta   90.00
_cell.angle_gamma   90.00
#
_symmetry.space_group_name_H-M   'P 1'
#
loop_
_entity.id
_entity.type
_entity.pdbx_description
1 polymer ?
#
loop_
_entity_poly.entity_id
_entity_poly.type
_entity_poly.pdbx_seq_one_letter_code
_entity_poly.pdbx_strand_id
1 'polypeptide(L)'
;MKKKMLTGFRPTGKLHLGHLHGNISNMIKNQKEYDNFFFLVDWHALSTEYQNPENIKTDLMDCVTDLVALGINPEYTHLYRQSDIPQIAELTLYFSMFTPLSWLERCPTYKEQVNELKTKDLSTLGFLSYPVLMAADILIVNSDIIPVGEDQLPHLEITREIARRFNHLYGKYFTEPREMLSRAARVPGTDGRKMSKSYNNAIFLSDGYDTIKSKVNMMITDPRRIHPKDPGHPEVCNIFSFYKIYKKEGIKEIEKRCKEGKIGCRDCKKEISKIIYDSLAEFREKRSEIKRDINFIYNILEEGKKQVGEIAKKTICDVREKIGID
;
A
#
# COMPACT_ATOMS: atom_id res chain seq x y z
N MET A 1 -0.60 26.54 5.82
CA MET A 1 0.24 25.34 5.63
C MET A 1 -0.63 24.24 4.99
N LYS A 2 -0.06 23.41 4.12
CA LYS A 2 -0.76 22.22 3.61
C LYS A 2 -0.97 21.22 4.76
N LYS A 3 -2.03 20.42 4.66
CA LYS A 3 -2.25 19.30 5.59
C LYS A 3 -1.23 18.21 5.32
N LYS A 4 -0.71 17.60 6.36
CA LYS A 4 0.21 16.48 6.30
C LYS A 4 -0.53 15.18 6.01
N MET A 5 -0.08 14.45 5.01
CA MET A 5 -0.63 13.14 4.63
C MET A 5 0.46 12.07 4.73
N LEU A 6 0.21 11.01 5.47
CA LEU A 6 1.18 9.94 5.65
C LEU A 6 0.68 8.62 5.05
N THR A 7 1.55 7.94 4.32
CA THR A 7 1.28 6.59 3.80
C THR A 7 2.50 5.70 3.90
N GLY A 8 2.33 4.55 4.53
CA GLY A 8 3.34 3.50 4.61
C GLY A 8 3.19 2.46 3.49
N PHE A 9 4.31 2.09 2.87
CA PHE A 9 4.39 0.99 1.91
C PHE A 9 5.21 -0.16 2.50
N ARG A 10 4.58 -1.33 2.64
CA ARG A 10 5.27 -2.51 3.15
C ARG A 10 6.14 -3.12 2.06
N PRO A 11 7.46 -3.17 2.24
CA PRO A 11 8.40 -3.70 1.24
C PRO A 11 8.46 -5.24 1.32
N THR A 12 7.36 -5.90 0.95
CA THR A 12 7.26 -7.37 0.91
C THR A 12 7.00 -7.83 -0.53
N GLY A 13 7.98 -7.64 -1.41
CA GLY A 13 7.92 -8.00 -2.82
C GLY A 13 7.29 -6.93 -3.73
N LYS A 14 7.14 -7.27 -5.01
CA LYS A 14 6.78 -6.37 -6.11
C LYS A 14 5.41 -5.72 -5.97
N LEU A 15 5.25 -4.51 -6.49
CA LEU A 15 3.93 -3.86 -6.60
C LEU A 15 3.09 -4.52 -7.71
N HIS A 16 1.77 -4.54 -7.52
CA HIS A 16 0.81 -5.12 -8.45
C HIS A 16 -0.30 -4.14 -8.82
N LEU A 17 -1.12 -4.47 -9.83
CA LEU A 17 -2.19 -3.62 -10.33
C LEU A 17 -3.16 -3.17 -9.25
N GLY A 18 -3.38 -4.00 -8.22
CA GLY A 18 -4.20 -3.64 -7.05
C GLY A 18 -3.64 -2.46 -6.28
N HIS A 19 -2.32 -2.34 -6.11
CA HIS A 19 -1.69 -1.17 -5.50
C HIS A 19 -1.82 0.08 -6.38
N LEU A 20 -1.56 -0.07 -7.69
CA LEU A 20 -1.63 1.03 -8.65
C LEU A 20 -3.02 1.67 -8.66
N HIS A 21 -4.07 0.87 -8.92
CA HIS A 21 -5.44 1.38 -9.04
C HIS A 21 -6.13 1.56 -7.69
N GLY A 22 -5.62 0.88 -6.65
CA GLY A 22 -6.14 0.97 -5.30
C GLY A 22 -5.81 2.28 -4.61
N ASN A 23 -4.54 2.65 -4.57
CA ASN A 23 -4.05 3.75 -3.75
C ASN A 23 -3.12 4.69 -4.53
N ILE A 24 -2.10 4.13 -5.21
CA ILE A 24 -0.99 4.91 -5.77
C ILE A 24 -1.47 5.96 -6.79
N SER A 25 -2.41 5.60 -7.68
CA SER A 25 -2.94 6.55 -8.68
C SER A 25 -3.61 7.77 -8.06
N ASN A 26 -4.29 7.61 -6.92
CA ASN A 26 -4.90 8.73 -6.21
C ASN A 26 -3.84 9.59 -5.51
N MET A 27 -2.81 8.95 -4.96
CA MET A 27 -1.69 9.65 -4.33
C MET A 27 -0.95 10.53 -5.34
N ILE A 28 -0.64 9.99 -6.52
CA ILE A 28 0.03 10.74 -7.60
C ILE A 28 -0.81 11.96 -8.03
N LYS A 29 -2.13 11.78 -8.18
CA LYS A 29 -3.03 12.88 -8.57
C LYS A 29 -3.04 14.02 -7.56
N ASN A 30 -3.00 13.68 -6.27
CA ASN A 30 -3.20 14.63 -5.19
C ASN A 30 -1.89 15.06 -4.52
N GLN A 31 -0.72 14.59 -5.01
CA GLN A 31 0.56 14.84 -4.34
C GLN A 31 0.91 16.35 -4.21
N LYS A 32 0.33 17.21 -5.05
CA LYS A 32 0.54 18.66 -4.94
C LYS A 32 -0.37 19.34 -3.92
N GLU A 33 -1.41 18.66 -3.44
CA GLU A 33 -2.41 19.25 -2.52
C GLU A 33 -1.99 19.17 -1.06
N TYR A 34 -1.18 18.16 -0.73
CA TYR A 34 -0.76 17.83 0.64
C TYR A 34 0.75 18.00 0.81
N ASP A 35 1.18 18.06 2.07
CA ASP A 35 2.56 17.81 2.50
C ASP A 35 2.68 16.31 2.74
N ASN A 36 3.30 15.58 1.79
CA ASN A 36 3.21 14.13 1.72
C ASN A 36 4.41 13.45 2.36
N PHE A 37 4.13 12.48 3.23
CA PHE A 37 5.11 11.61 3.87
C PHE A 37 4.85 10.18 3.42
N PHE A 38 5.68 9.66 2.51
CA PHE A 38 5.58 8.31 2.01
C PHE A 38 6.80 7.53 2.45
N PHE A 39 6.58 6.43 3.16
CA PHE A 39 7.69 5.71 3.75
C PHE A 39 7.58 4.20 3.59
N LEU A 40 8.75 3.58 3.58
CA LEU A 40 8.91 2.15 3.46
C LEU A 40 8.96 1.59 4.88
N VAL A 41 7.95 0.80 5.25
CA VAL A 41 7.77 0.29 6.63
C VAL A 41 8.54 -1.02 6.83
N ASP A 42 9.87 -0.93 6.83
CA ASP A 42 10.77 -2.07 6.94
C ASP A 42 10.70 -2.75 8.32
N TRP A 43 10.52 -2.02 9.42
CA TRP A 43 10.27 -2.63 10.74
C TRP A 43 8.92 -3.37 10.79
N HIS A 44 7.87 -2.81 10.18
CA HIS A 44 6.61 -3.55 10.04
C HIS A 44 6.76 -4.79 9.14
N ALA A 45 7.59 -4.72 8.09
CA ALA A 45 7.89 -5.91 7.30
C ALA A 45 8.62 -6.96 8.15
N LEU A 46 9.61 -6.54 8.93
CA LEU A 46 10.38 -7.41 9.80
C LEU A 46 9.49 -8.15 10.82
N SER A 47 8.40 -7.54 11.32
CA SER A 47 7.50 -8.17 12.30
C SER A 47 6.86 -9.48 11.80
N THR A 48 6.81 -9.71 10.49
CA THR A 48 6.32 -10.98 9.89
C THR A 48 7.36 -11.72 9.08
N GLU A 49 8.49 -11.09 8.76
CA GLU A 49 9.58 -11.68 7.97
C GLU A 49 10.85 -11.90 8.82
N TYR A 50 10.74 -11.84 10.17
CA TYR A 50 11.90 -11.90 11.06
C TYR A 50 12.72 -13.19 10.96
N GLN A 51 12.08 -14.28 10.52
CA GLN A 51 12.76 -15.57 10.29
C GLN A 51 13.55 -15.59 8.97
N ASN A 52 13.13 -14.82 7.96
CA ASN A 52 13.74 -14.78 6.62
C ASN A 52 13.80 -13.34 6.10
N PRO A 53 14.63 -12.45 6.69
CA PRO A 53 14.63 -11.01 6.40
C PRO A 53 15.45 -10.64 5.15
N GLU A 54 16.08 -11.58 4.47
CA GLU A 54 17.10 -11.34 3.43
C GLU A 54 16.58 -10.49 2.27
N ASN A 55 15.29 -10.58 1.98
CA ASN A 55 14.68 -9.88 0.84
C ASN A 55 14.18 -8.47 1.18
N ILE A 56 14.06 -8.09 2.47
CA ILE A 56 13.46 -6.80 2.87
C ILE A 56 14.18 -5.63 2.21
N LYS A 57 15.52 -5.62 2.21
CA LYS A 57 16.32 -4.55 1.59
C LYS A 57 16.11 -4.47 0.07
N THR A 58 16.11 -5.59 -0.61
CA THR A 58 15.93 -5.64 -2.07
C THR A 58 14.52 -5.23 -2.45
N ASP A 59 13.52 -5.75 -1.74
CA ASP A 59 12.10 -5.42 -1.94
C ASP A 59 11.82 -3.94 -1.66
N LEU A 60 12.50 -3.37 -0.65
CA LEU A 60 12.41 -1.93 -0.35
C LEU A 60 12.91 -1.09 -1.53
N MET A 61 14.10 -1.39 -2.04
CA MET A 61 14.67 -0.64 -3.16
C MET A 61 13.84 -0.79 -4.43
N ASP A 62 13.31 -1.98 -4.71
CA ASP A 62 12.39 -2.21 -5.83
C ASP A 62 11.08 -1.43 -5.63
N CYS A 63 10.54 -1.37 -4.40
CA CYS A 63 9.31 -0.63 -4.10
C CYS A 63 9.49 0.88 -4.34
N VAL A 64 10.57 1.49 -3.83
CA VAL A 64 10.86 2.93 -4.06
C VAL A 64 11.05 3.20 -5.55
N THR A 65 11.81 2.35 -6.25
CA THR A 65 11.99 2.44 -7.70
C THR A 65 10.66 2.42 -8.44
N ASP A 66 9.77 1.50 -8.06
CA ASP A 66 8.44 1.39 -8.66
C ASP A 66 7.57 2.62 -8.37
N LEU A 67 7.58 3.16 -7.14
CA LEU A 67 6.83 4.36 -6.76
C LEU A 67 7.27 5.58 -7.56
N VAL A 68 8.58 5.80 -7.68
CA VAL A 68 9.15 6.92 -8.44
C VAL A 68 8.87 6.76 -9.94
N ALA A 69 9.01 5.53 -10.47
CA ALA A 69 8.71 5.24 -11.88
C ALA A 69 7.23 5.43 -12.23
N LEU A 70 6.32 5.24 -11.27
CA LEU A 70 4.88 5.51 -11.41
C LEU A 70 4.56 7.01 -11.37
N GLY A 71 5.48 7.87 -10.93
CA GLY A 71 5.29 9.31 -10.91
C GLY A 71 5.12 9.92 -9.52
N ILE A 72 5.46 9.20 -8.45
CA ILE A 72 5.67 9.85 -7.15
C ILE A 72 6.88 10.75 -7.27
N ASN A 73 6.66 12.06 -7.10
CA ASN A 73 7.69 13.07 -7.28
C ASN A 73 8.28 13.49 -5.92
N PRO A 74 9.60 13.32 -5.71
CA PRO A 74 10.29 13.71 -4.48
C PRO A 74 10.21 15.21 -4.15
N GLU A 75 9.92 16.07 -5.13
CA GLU A 75 9.70 17.51 -4.88
C GLU A 75 8.42 17.80 -4.06
N TYR A 76 7.44 16.90 -4.12
CA TYR A 76 6.15 17.02 -3.43
C TYR A 76 5.95 15.97 -2.34
N THR A 77 6.95 15.09 -2.13
CA THR A 77 6.78 13.91 -1.29
C THR A 77 8.09 13.56 -0.59
N HIS A 78 8.07 13.53 0.74
CA HIS A 78 9.17 13.04 1.54
C HIS A 78 9.18 11.51 1.49
N LEU A 79 10.10 10.94 0.69
CA LEU A 79 10.31 9.50 0.58
C LEU A 79 11.43 9.06 1.53
N TYR A 80 11.15 8.16 2.49
CA TYR A 80 12.14 7.70 3.46
C TYR A 80 11.90 6.26 3.90
N ARG A 81 12.90 5.65 4.54
CA ARG A 81 12.75 4.35 5.22
C ARG A 81 12.36 4.59 6.67
N GLN A 82 11.47 3.78 7.21
CA GLN A 82 11.07 3.85 8.61
C GLN A 82 12.28 3.75 9.54
N SER A 83 13.19 2.80 9.27
CA SER A 83 14.41 2.58 10.06
C SER A 83 15.45 3.72 9.98
N ASP A 84 15.32 4.64 9.03
CA ASP A 84 16.19 5.83 8.97
C ASP A 84 15.80 6.91 9.99
N ILE A 85 14.64 6.76 10.65
CA ILE A 85 14.10 7.69 11.64
C ILE A 85 14.02 6.97 13.01
N PRO A 86 15.16 6.84 13.73
CA PRO A 86 15.20 6.10 15.01
C PRO A 86 14.26 6.68 16.08
N GLN A 87 13.87 7.95 15.95
CA GLN A 87 12.90 8.60 16.82
C GLN A 87 11.53 7.89 16.83
N ILE A 88 11.18 7.19 15.75
CA ILE A 88 9.95 6.37 15.69
C ILE A 88 10.02 5.24 16.73
N ALA A 89 11.18 4.57 16.85
CA ALA A 89 11.36 3.51 17.84
C ALA A 89 11.28 4.06 19.29
N GLU A 90 11.88 5.22 19.53
CA GLU A 90 11.82 5.90 20.82
C GLU A 90 10.38 6.29 21.16
N LEU A 91 9.64 6.89 20.23
CA LEU A 91 8.24 7.25 20.43
C LEU A 91 7.36 6.02 20.67
N THR A 92 7.64 4.92 19.96
CA THR A 92 6.97 3.62 20.17
C THR A 92 7.19 3.14 21.62
N LEU A 93 8.40 3.26 22.13
CA LEU A 93 8.71 2.89 23.51
C LEU A 93 7.87 3.73 24.49
N TYR A 94 7.83 5.06 24.33
CA TYR A 94 7.01 5.93 25.20
C TYR A 94 5.52 5.57 25.12
N PHE A 95 4.99 5.36 23.93
CA PHE A 95 3.60 4.97 23.76
C PHE A 95 3.28 3.62 24.39
N SER A 96 4.22 2.67 24.36
CA SER A 96 4.04 1.35 24.97
C SER A 96 3.87 1.41 26.49
N MET A 97 4.41 2.46 27.17
CA MET A 97 4.33 2.60 28.62
C MET A 97 2.91 2.88 29.13
N PHE A 98 2.05 3.46 28.28
CA PHE A 98 0.69 3.80 28.68
C PHE A 98 -0.42 3.22 27.79
N THR A 99 -0.07 2.45 26.73
CA THR A 99 -1.06 1.78 25.90
C THR A 99 -1.55 0.51 26.60
N PRO A 100 -2.86 0.37 26.91
CA PRO A 100 -3.37 -0.85 27.53
C PRO A 100 -3.23 -2.06 26.61
N LEU A 101 -2.72 -3.16 27.12
CA LEU A 101 -2.54 -4.41 26.36
C LEU A 101 -3.86 -4.90 25.73
N SER A 102 -4.98 -4.72 26.46
CA SER A 102 -6.31 -5.11 25.98
C SER A 102 -6.77 -4.40 24.71
N TRP A 103 -6.20 -3.23 24.37
CA TRP A 103 -6.50 -2.57 23.10
C TRP A 103 -5.91 -3.35 21.92
N LEU A 104 -4.73 -3.87 22.09
CA LEU A 104 -3.99 -4.63 21.08
C LEU A 104 -4.59 -6.03 20.89
N GLU A 105 -4.88 -6.72 22.00
CA GLU A 105 -5.46 -8.08 21.99
C GLU A 105 -6.86 -8.12 21.40
N ARG A 106 -7.65 -7.04 21.52
CA ARG A 106 -9.00 -6.93 20.96
C ARG A 106 -9.02 -6.43 19.52
N CYS A 107 -7.88 -6.00 18.96
CA CYS A 107 -7.82 -5.52 17.59
C CYS A 107 -8.26 -6.64 16.61
N PRO A 108 -9.32 -6.45 15.82
CA PRO A 108 -9.82 -7.49 14.92
C PRO A 108 -8.77 -7.97 13.92
N THR A 109 -8.01 -7.03 13.37
CA THR A 109 -6.97 -7.32 12.36
C THR A 109 -5.84 -8.20 12.92
N TYR A 110 -5.48 -8.05 14.21
CA TYR A 110 -4.52 -8.94 14.86
C TYR A 110 -5.01 -10.40 14.84
N LYS A 111 -6.25 -10.62 15.26
CA LYS A 111 -6.86 -11.97 15.30
C LYS A 111 -7.01 -12.58 13.91
N GLU A 112 -7.43 -11.78 12.94
CA GLU A 112 -7.58 -12.23 11.54
C GLU A 112 -6.23 -12.65 10.95
N GLN A 113 -5.19 -11.82 11.11
CA GLN A 113 -3.86 -12.12 10.56
C GLN A 113 -3.20 -13.32 11.21
N VAL A 114 -3.33 -13.50 12.53
CA VAL A 114 -2.85 -14.73 13.21
C VAL A 114 -3.54 -15.97 12.65
N ASN A 115 -4.83 -15.88 12.31
CA ASN A 115 -5.58 -17.00 11.73
C ASN A 115 -5.26 -17.24 10.24
N GLU A 116 -5.00 -16.19 9.46
CA GLU A 116 -4.74 -16.31 8.02
C GLU A 116 -3.31 -16.76 7.71
N LEU A 117 -2.33 -16.27 8.49
CA LEU A 117 -0.89 -16.53 8.24
C LEU A 117 -0.38 -17.71 9.09
N LYS A 118 -1.12 -18.83 9.10
CA LYS A 118 -0.78 -20.03 9.89
C LYS A 118 0.61 -20.62 9.62
N THR A 119 1.25 -20.26 8.52
CA THR A 119 2.62 -20.71 8.18
C THR A 119 3.71 -19.87 8.86
N LYS A 120 3.33 -18.76 9.52
CA LYS A 120 4.26 -17.85 10.22
C LYS A 120 3.92 -17.84 11.72
N ASP A 121 4.94 -17.93 12.56
CA ASP A 121 4.76 -17.69 13.99
C ASP A 121 4.63 -16.17 14.23
N LEU A 122 3.41 -15.73 14.45
CA LEU A 122 3.07 -14.34 14.75
C LEU A 122 2.81 -14.09 16.23
N SER A 123 3.05 -15.10 17.10
CA SER A 123 2.89 -15.01 18.55
C SER A 123 4.06 -14.25 19.20
N THR A 124 4.45 -13.14 18.61
CA THR A 124 5.58 -12.32 19.08
C THR A 124 5.13 -10.97 19.60
N LEU A 125 5.88 -10.38 20.53
CA LEU A 125 5.64 -9.03 21.02
C LEU A 125 5.66 -8.02 19.86
N GLY A 126 6.59 -8.16 18.92
CA GLY A 126 6.70 -7.26 17.76
C GLY A 126 5.46 -7.25 16.89
N PHE A 127 4.82 -8.43 16.69
CA PHE A 127 3.57 -8.50 15.94
C PHE A 127 2.36 -8.02 16.75
N LEU A 128 2.30 -8.28 18.05
CA LEU A 128 1.22 -7.77 18.90
C LEU A 128 1.28 -6.25 19.03
N SER A 129 2.48 -5.67 19.17
CA SER A 129 2.68 -4.23 19.39
C SER A 129 2.72 -3.39 18.11
N TYR A 130 2.58 -4.00 16.93
CA TYR A 130 2.69 -3.23 15.68
C TYR A 130 1.68 -2.06 15.54
N PRO A 131 0.47 -2.06 16.15
CA PRO A 131 -0.40 -0.88 16.12
C PRO A 131 0.18 0.31 16.90
N VAL A 132 1.01 0.05 17.91
CA VAL A 132 1.72 1.10 18.66
C VAL A 132 2.84 1.70 17.82
N LEU A 133 3.58 0.86 17.07
CA LEU A 133 4.56 1.31 16.09
C LEU A 133 3.90 2.15 14.99
N MET A 134 2.75 1.71 14.46
CA MET A 134 1.99 2.49 13.47
C MET A 134 1.53 3.84 14.04
N ALA A 135 1.11 3.89 15.30
CA ALA A 135 0.77 5.14 15.96
C ALA A 135 1.99 6.08 16.05
N ALA A 136 3.17 5.54 16.35
CA ALA A 136 4.40 6.32 16.37
C ALA A 136 4.78 6.84 14.98
N ASP A 137 4.63 6.04 13.92
CA ASP A 137 4.84 6.48 12.53
C ASP A 137 3.98 7.70 12.17
N ILE A 138 2.71 7.65 12.54
CA ILE A 138 1.72 8.70 12.22
C ILE A 138 2.00 9.97 13.05
N LEU A 139 2.23 9.78 14.34
CA LEU A 139 2.33 10.88 15.29
C LEU A 139 3.72 11.53 15.31
N ILE A 140 4.77 10.85 14.85
CA ILE A 140 6.12 11.45 14.78
C ILE A 140 6.16 12.68 13.86
N VAL A 141 5.39 12.67 12.79
CA VAL A 141 5.22 13.81 11.88
C VAL A 141 3.95 14.61 12.17
N ASN A 142 3.15 14.17 13.16
CA ASN A 142 1.86 14.75 13.53
C ASN A 142 0.95 14.89 12.29
N SER A 143 0.70 13.77 11.61
CA SER A 143 -0.04 13.72 10.34
C SER A 143 -1.53 13.99 10.53
N ASP A 144 -2.11 14.80 9.61
CA ASP A 144 -3.55 15.14 9.63
C ASP A 144 -4.41 14.06 8.95
N ILE A 145 -3.87 13.42 7.90
CA ILE A 145 -4.64 12.56 7.00
C ILE A 145 -3.90 11.27 6.72
N ILE A 146 -4.62 10.16 6.86
CA ILE A 146 -4.09 8.83 6.57
C ILE A 146 -4.96 8.16 5.49
N PRO A 147 -4.45 7.98 4.27
CA PRO A 147 -5.11 7.18 3.24
C PRO A 147 -5.08 5.70 3.63
N VAL A 148 -6.22 5.13 3.96
CA VAL A 148 -6.34 3.74 4.42
C VAL A 148 -7.51 3.02 3.76
N GLY A 149 -7.42 1.68 3.69
CA GLY A 149 -8.55 0.81 3.47
C GLY A 149 -9.39 0.65 4.74
N GLU A 150 -10.61 0.17 4.60
CA GLU A 150 -11.52 -0.07 5.75
C GLU A 150 -10.92 -1.05 6.77
N ASP A 151 -10.12 -2.01 6.32
CA ASP A 151 -9.42 -3.00 7.14
C ASP A 151 -8.38 -2.36 8.08
N GLN A 152 -7.92 -1.14 7.81
CA GLN A 152 -6.94 -0.42 8.63
C GLN A 152 -7.57 0.57 9.63
N LEU A 153 -8.89 0.78 9.58
CA LEU A 153 -9.58 1.70 10.50
C LEU A 153 -9.38 1.33 11.98
N PRO A 154 -9.38 0.04 12.38
CA PRO A 154 -9.12 -0.30 13.78
C PRO A 154 -7.75 0.17 14.29
N HIS A 155 -6.70 0.12 13.46
CA HIS A 155 -5.37 0.60 13.82
C HIS A 155 -5.31 2.13 13.94
N LEU A 156 -6.01 2.82 13.03
CA LEU A 156 -6.11 4.27 13.09
C LEU A 156 -6.86 4.73 14.34
N GLU A 157 -7.88 3.97 14.79
CA GLU A 157 -8.55 4.28 16.05
C GLU A 157 -7.63 4.07 17.25
N ILE A 158 -6.83 3.01 17.28
CA ILE A 158 -5.79 2.84 18.33
C ILE A 158 -4.83 4.04 18.33
N THR A 159 -4.44 4.53 17.15
CA THR A 159 -3.59 5.74 17.04
C THR A 159 -4.25 6.96 17.68
N ARG A 160 -5.55 7.18 17.43
CA ARG A 160 -6.32 8.28 18.04
C ARG A 160 -6.41 8.15 19.56
N GLU A 161 -6.67 6.94 20.04
CA GLU A 161 -6.72 6.66 21.47
C GLU A 161 -5.37 6.92 22.14
N ILE A 162 -4.25 6.54 21.51
CA ILE A 162 -2.91 6.84 22.01
C ILE A 162 -2.67 8.35 22.04
N ALA A 163 -3.04 9.07 20.97
CA ALA A 163 -2.91 10.54 20.92
C ALA A 163 -3.74 11.23 22.02
N ARG A 164 -5.01 10.83 22.20
CA ARG A 164 -5.90 11.33 23.28
C ARG A 164 -5.32 11.08 24.65
N ARG A 165 -4.83 9.86 24.89
CA ARG A 165 -4.28 9.46 26.18
C ARG A 165 -2.99 10.21 26.50
N PHE A 166 -2.09 10.38 25.52
CA PHE A 166 -0.92 11.24 25.69
C PHE A 166 -1.31 12.66 26.04
N ASN A 167 -2.22 13.26 25.27
CA ASN A 167 -2.69 14.63 25.49
C ASN A 167 -3.36 14.82 26.86
N HIS A 168 -4.06 13.80 27.35
CA HIS A 168 -4.67 13.82 28.68
C HIS A 168 -3.62 13.77 29.80
N LEU A 169 -2.60 12.92 29.65
CA LEU A 169 -1.58 12.70 30.68
C LEU A 169 -0.54 13.84 30.76
N TYR A 170 -0.13 14.35 29.61
CA TYR A 170 1.05 15.22 29.48
C TYR A 170 0.75 16.59 28.86
N GLY A 171 -0.53 16.89 28.60
CA GLY A 171 -0.95 18.13 27.97
C GLY A 171 -1.01 18.03 26.45
N LYS A 172 -1.83 18.88 25.83
CA LYS A 172 -2.13 18.86 24.39
C LYS A 172 -0.88 19.00 23.53
N TYR A 173 -0.69 18.04 22.60
CA TYR A 173 0.41 18.02 21.64
C TYR A 173 0.03 17.35 20.32
N PHE A 174 -0.42 16.08 20.34
CA PHE A 174 -0.75 15.32 19.15
C PHE A 174 -2.11 15.67 18.59
N THR A 175 -2.19 15.76 17.25
CA THR A 175 -3.45 15.88 16.51
C THR A 175 -4.03 14.47 16.26
N GLU A 176 -5.34 14.32 16.40
CA GLU A 176 -6.01 13.08 16.01
C GLU A 176 -6.07 12.98 14.47
N PRO A 177 -5.44 11.97 13.86
CA PRO A 177 -5.45 11.84 12.42
C PRO A 177 -6.82 11.43 11.88
N ARG A 178 -7.14 11.90 10.66
CA ARG A 178 -8.38 11.54 9.97
C ARG A 178 -8.09 10.53 8.88
N GLU A 179 -8.99 9.58 8.69
CA GLU A 179 -8.95 8.69 7.56
C GLU A 179 -9.28 9.42 6.25
N MET A 180 -8.62 9.00 5.19
CA MET A 180 -9.05 9.22 3.82
C MET A 180 -9.34 7.85 3.22
N LEU A 181 -10.61 7.46 3.19
CA LEU A 181 -10.99 6.18 2.62
C LEU A 181 -10.70 6.18 1.11
N SER A 182 -9.92 5.22 0.70
CA SER A 182 -9.67 4.99 -0.71
C SER A 182 -10.97 4.53 -1.39
N ARG A 183 -11.58 5.39 -2.20
CA ARG A 183 -12.67 5.01 -3.10
C ARG A 183 -12.19 4.19 -4.30
N ALA A 184 -11.01 3.62 -4.19
CA ALA A 184 -10.37 2.93 -5.29
C ALA A 184 -11.16 1.69 -5.70
N ALA A 185 -11.26 1.51 -7.01
CA ALA A 185 -11.85 0.31 -7.58
C ALA A 185 -11.11 -0.93 -7.05
N ARG A 186 -11.85 -1.85 -6.43
CA ARG A 186 -11.31 -3.15 -6.03
C ARG A 186 -10.85 -3.89 -7.28
N VAL A 187 -9.55 -3.98 -7.48
CA VAL A 187 -8.98 -4.74 -8.59
C VAL A 187 -9.07 -6.23 -8.25
N PRO A 188 -9.79 -7.03 -9.03
CA PRO A 188 -9.83 -8.47 -8.80
C PRO A 188 -8.48 -9.11 -9.15
N GLY A 189 -8.11 -10.16 -8.43
CA GLY A 189 -7.02 -11.05 -8.80
C GLY A 189 -7.41 -11.96 -9.97
N THR A 190 -6.48 -12.81 -10.40
CA THR A 190 -6.71 -13.77 -11.49
C THR A 190 -7.80 -14.79 -11.18
N ASP A 191 -8.09 -15.00 -9.92
CA ASP A 191 -9.13 -15.91 -9.38
C ASP A 191 -10.45 -15.18 -9.04
N GLY A 192 -10.57 -13.87 -9.31
CA GLY A 192 -11.75 -13.06 -9.02
C GLY A 192 -11.84 -12.53 -7.59
N ARG A 193 -11.04 -13.03 -6.62
CA ARG A 193 -10.92 -12.47 -5.28
C ARG A 193 -10.16 -11.14 -5.31
N LYS A 194 -10.06 -10.42 -4.21
CA LYS A 194 -9.17 -9.24 -4.08
C LYS A 194 -7.75 -9.62 -4.50
N MET A 195 -7.13 -8.82 -5.38
CA MET A 195 -5.75 -9.05 -5.79
C MET A 195 -4.80 -8.94 -4.60
N SER A 196 -4.02 -9.99 -4.36
CA SER A 196 -3.07 -10.08 -3.26
C SER A 196 -1.90 -11.01 -3.62
N LYS A 197 -0.73 -10.69 -3.11
CA LYS A 197 0.46 -11.56 -3.21
C LYS A 197 0.24 -12.89 -2.50
N SER A 198 -0.37 -12.86 -1.31
CA SER A 198 -0.62 -14.04 -0.47
C SER A 198 -1.52 -15.08 -1.15
N TYR A 199 -2.39 -14.65 -2.07
CA TYR A 199 -3.27 -15.55 -2.83
C TYR A 199 -2.68 -16.00 -4.16
N ASN A 200 -1.46 -15.59 -4.48
CA ASN A 200 -0.79 -15.87 -5.76
C ASN A 200 -1.66 -15.53 -6.99
N ASN A 201 -2.51 -14.50 -6.86
CA ASN A 201 -3.47 -14.07 -7.88
C ASN A 201 -3.16 -12.69 -8.45
N ALA A 202 -1.93 -12.19 -8.25
CA ALA A 202 -1.55 -10.84 -8.61
C ALA A 202 -0.87 -10.74 -9.99
N ILE A 203 -1.22 -9.68 -10.74
CA ILE A 203 -0.45 -9.22 -11.90
C ILE A 203 0.46 -8.11 -11.39
N PHE A 204 1.78 -8.32 -11.48
CA PHE A 204 2.78 -7.35 -11.03
C PHE A 204 3.02 -6.29 -12.10
N LEU A 205 3.36 -5.07 -11.66
CA LEU A 205 3.65 -3.96 -12.58
C LEU A 205 4.86 -4.24 -13.46
N SER A 206 5.81 -5.01 -12.95
CA SER A 206 7.02 -5.42 -13.64
C SER A 206 6.88 -6.69 -14.50
N ASP A 207 5.67 -7.28 -14.57
CA ASP A 207 5.45 -8.48 -15.40
C ASP A 207 5.62 -8.14 -16.89
N GLY A 208 6.33 -9.01 -17.63
CA GLY A 208 6.41 -8.95 -19.08
C GLY A 208 5.11 -9.40 -19.77
N TYR A 209 5.00 -9.13 -21.08
CA TYR A 209 3.78 -9.43 -21.84
C TYR A 209 3.35 -10.90 -21.72
N ASP A 210 4.28 -11.84 -21.87
CA ASP A 210 3.95 -13.28 -21.82
C ASP A 210 3.48 -13.72 -20.44
N THR A 211 4.03 -13.13 -19.39
CA THR A 211 3.60 -13.39 -18.00
C THR A 211 2.20 -12.84 -17.76
N ILE A 212 1.92 -11.59 -18.17
CA ILE A 212 0.58 -10.99 -18.09
C ILE A 212 -0.42 -11.84 -18.87
N LYS A 213 -0.08 -12.21 -20.11
CA LYS A 213 -0.94 -13.04 -20.97
C LYS A 213 -1.22 -14.41 -20.35
N SER A 214 -0.21 -15.06 -19.77
CA SER A 214 -0.39 -16.33 -19.08
C SER A 214 -1.35 -16.20 -17.89
N LYS A 215 -1.14 -15.19 -17.03
CA LYS A 215 -1.99 -14.91 -15.87
C LYS A 215 -3.43 -14.58 -16.28
N VAL A 216 -3.62 -13.77 -17.31
CA VAL A 216 -4.95 -13.43 -17.85
C VAL A 216 -5.63 -14.65 -18.47
N ASN A 217 -4.89 -15.54 -19.12
CA ASN A 217 -5.44 -16.79 -19.67
C ASN A 217 -5.99 -17.72 -18.59
N MET A 218 -5.42 -17.71 -17.39
CA MET A 218 -5.91 -18.50 -16.23
C MET A 218 -7.16 -17.88 -15.58
N MET A 219 -7.50 -16.62 -15.87
CA MET A 219 -8.66 -15.97 -15.26
C MET A 219 -9.96 -16.69 -15.63
N ILE A 220 -10.82 -16.83 -14.62
CA ILE A 220 -12.17 -17.35 -14.80
C ILE A 220 -12.99 -16.34 -15.61
N THR A 221 -13.62 -16.81 -16.66
CA THR A 221 -14.60 -16.05 -17.46
C THR A 221 -16.01 -16.44 -17.01
N ASP A 222 -16.99 -16.21 -17.88
CA ASP A 222 -18.38 -16.63 -17.64
C ASP A 222 -18.52 -18.16 -17.66
N PRO A 223 -18.83 -18.82 -16.55
CA PRO A 223 -18.96 -20.29 -16.49
C PRO A 223 -20.20 -20.81 -17.24
N ARG A 224 -21.18 -19.94 -17.53
CA ARG A 224 -22.40 -20.31 -18.27
C ARG A 224 -22.17 -20.33 -19.78
N ARG A 225 -21.08 -19.77 -20.27
CA ARG A 225 -20.75 -19.69 -21.69
C ARG A 225 -19.91 -20.92 -22.11
N ILE A 226 -20.56 -21.87 -22.76
CA ILE A 226 -19.94 -23.16 -23.20
C ILE A 226 -19.31 -23.00 -24.57
N HIS A 227 -20.05 -22.38 -25.53
CA HIS A 227 -19.56 -22.20 -26.89
C HIS A 227 -19.16 -20.75 -27.19
N PRO A 228 -18.21 -20.49 -28.10
CA PRO A 228 -17.76 -19.14 -28.45
C PRO A 228 -18.83 -18.19 -28.96
N LYS A 229 -19.91 -18.77 -29.55
CA LYS A 229 -21.06 -18.01 -30.07
C LYS A 229 -22.20 -17.83 -29.08
N ASP A 230 -22.13 -18.45 -27.90
CA ASP A 230 -23.16 -18.27 -26.87
C ASP A 230 -23.13 -16.83 -26.36
N PRO A 231 -24.29 -16.26 -25.99
CA PRO A 231 -24.34 -15.01 -25.27
C PRO A 231 -23.51 -15.06 -23.98
N GLY A 232 -22.69 -14.06 -23.74
CA GLY A 232 -21.91 -13.97 -22.52
C GLY A 232 -22.58 -13.09 -21.46
N HIS A 233 -22.16 -13.26 -20.21
CA HIS A 233 -22.66 -12.53 -19.04
C HIS A 233 -21.51 -11.69 -18.44
N PRO A 234 -21.31 -10.43 -18.91
CA PRO A 234 -20.21 -9.57 -18.47
C PRO A 234 -20.19 -9.33 -16.95
N GLU A 235 -21.36 -9.36 -16.30
CA GLU A 235 -21.51 -9.11 -14.86
C GLU A 235 -20.81 -10.13 -13.97
N VAL A 236 -20.64 -11.37 -14.44
CA VAL A 236 -19.95 -12.45 -13.71
C VAL A 236 -18.53 -12.71 -14.24
N CYS A 237 -18.11 -12.01 -15.29
CA CYS A 237 -16.84 -12.23 -15.95
C CYS A 237 -15.71 -11.42 -15.32
N ASN A 238 -14.67 -12.10 -14.80
CA ASN A 238 -13.51 -11.42 -14.22
C ASN A 238 -12.76 -10.54 -15.24
N ILE A 239 -12.66 -10.98 -16.49
CA ILE A 239 -12.04 -10.20 -17.59
C ILE A 239 -12.77 -8.87 -17.82
N PHE A 240 -14.10 -8.87 -17.74
CA PHE A 240 -14.88 -7.64 -17.92
C PHE A 240 -14.61 -6.60 -16.82
N SER A 241 -14.28 -7.04 -15.62
CA SER A 241 -13.86 -6.15 -14.55
C SER A 241 -12.58 -5.39 -14.89
N PHE A 242 -11.63 -6.01 -15.60
CA PHE A 242 -10.44 -5.31 -16.09
C PHE A 242 -10.76 -4.33 -17.21
N TYR A 243 -11.68 -4.64 -18.12
CA TYR A 243 -12.14 -3.67 -19.10
C TYR A 243 -12.75 -2.41 -18.46
N LYS A 244 -13.48 -2.54 -17.35
CA LYS A 244 -14.00 -1.39 -16.58
C LYS A 244 -12.90 -0.47 -16.06
N ILE A 245 -11.72 -1.02 -15.78
CA ILE A 245 -10.56 -0.26 -15.29
C ILE A 245 -9.82 0.40 -16.45
N TYR A 246 -9.53 -0.35 -17.51
CA TYR A 246 -8.58 0.04 -18.55
C TYR A 246 -9.23 0.63 -19.82
N LYS A 247 -10.50 0.37 -20.09
CA LYS A 247 -11.19 0.81 -21.30
C LYS A 247 -12.55 1.41 -21.00
N LYS A 248 -12.57 2.45 -20.16
CA LYS A 248 -13.83 3.12 -19.77
C LYS A 248 -14.60 3.64 -20.98
N GLU A 249 -13.88 4.23 -21.94
CA GLU A 249 -14.43 4.57 -23.26
C GLU A 249 -14.49 3.29 -24.09
N GLY A 250 -15.69 2.95 -24.61
CA GLY A 250 -15.93 1.73 -25.40
C GLY A 250 -16.32 0.50 -24.59
N ILE A 251 -16.45 0.59 -23.25
CA ILE A 251 -16.91 -0.54 -22.42
C ILE A 251 -18.29 -1.07 -22.86
N LYS A 252 -19.21 -0.18 -23.26
CA LYS A 252 -20.56 -0.53 -23.74
C LYS A 252 -20.52 -1.37 -25.02
N GLU A 253 -19.54 -1.12 -25.89
CA GLU A 253 -19.36 -1.90 -27.11
C GLU A 253 -18.85 -3.31 -26.80
N ILE A 254 -17.86 -3.44 -25.91
CA ILE A 254 -17.37 -4.75 -25.46
C ILE A 254 -18.50 -5.54 -24.79
N GLU A 255 -19.28 -4.89 -23.93
CA GLU A 255 -20.44 -5.49 -23.29
C GLU A 255 -21.46 -6.01 -24.31
N LYS A 256 -21.81 -5.18 -25.30
CA LYS A 256 -22.74 -5.53 -26.38
C LYS A 256 -22.22 -6.73 -27.16
N ARG A 257 -20.96 -6.68 -27.61
CA ARG A 257 -20.34 -7.78 -28.40
C ARG A 257 -20.27 -9.08 -27.60
N CYS A 258 -20.06 -9.01 -26.28
CA CYS A 258 -20.07 -10.17 -25.41
C CYS A 258 -21.47 -10.77 -25.30
N LYS A 259 -22.50 -9.96 -25.00
CA LYS A 259 -23.90 -10.38 -24.88
C LYS A 259 -24.48 -10.93 -26.17
N GLU A 260 -24.01 -10.44 -27.33
CA GLU A 260 -24.43 -10.89 -28.65
C GLU A 260 -23.61 -12.10 -29.19
N GLY A 261 -22.67 -12.64 -28.38
CA GLY A 261 -21.80 -13.74 -28.84
C GLY A 261 -20.81 -13.36 -29.95
N LYS A 262 -20.61 -12.07 -30.20
CA LYS A 262 -19.75 -11.54 -31.30
C LYS A 262 -18.25 -11.46 -30.94
N ILE A 263 -17.89 -11.72 -29.69
CA ILE A 263 -16.49 -11.79 -29.27
C ILE A 263 -16.27 -13.03 -28.41
N GLY A 264 -15.22 -13.80 -28.70
CA GLY A 264 -14.81 -14.97 -27.95
C GLY A 264 -14.08 -14.62 -26.65
N CYS A 265 -14.19 -15.46 -25.61
CA CYS A 265 -13.44 -15.23 -24.35
C CYS A 265 -11.92 -15.21 -24.59
N ARG A 266 -11.40 -16.00 -25.53
CA ARG A 266 -9.97 -16.00 -25.91
C ARG A 266 -9.53 -14.65 -26.49
N ASP A 267 -10.36 -14.04 -27.34
CA ASP A 267 -10.06 -12.76 -27.97
C ASP A 267 -10.12 -11.64 -26.94
N CYS A 268 -11.12 -11.65 -26.03
CA CYS A 268 -11.17 -10.74 -24.88
C CYS A 268 -9.90 -10.83 -24.01
N LYS A 269 -9.44 -12.04 -23.70
CA LYS A 269 -8.23 -12.27 -22.89
C LYS A 269 -6.99 -11.73 -23.60
N LYS A 270 -6.86 -11.98 -24.90
CA LYS A 270 -5.74 -11.49 -25.71
C LYS A 270 -5.73 -9.95 -25.77
N GLU A 271 -6.89 -9.34 -26.05
CA GLU A 271 -7.04 -7.87 -26.13
C GLU A 271 -6.70 -7.21 -24.79
N ILE A 272 -7.30 -7.68 -23.68
CA ILE A 272 -7.06 -7.06 -22.37
C ILE A 272 -5.61 -7.26 -21.88
N SER A 273 -4.98 -8.39 -22.20
CA SER A 273 -3.56 -8.61 -21.87
C SER A 273 -2.66 -7.57 -22.53
N LYS A 274 -2.95 -7.23 -23.80
CA LYS A 274 -2.22 -6.19 -24.51
C LYS A 274 -2.49 -4.81 -23.92
N ILE A 275 -3.74 -4.48 -23.63
CA ILE A 275 -4.12 -3.20 -23.02
C ILE A 275 -3.41 -3.01 -21.66
N ILE A 276 -3.42 -4.02 -20.80
CA ILE A 276 -2.72 -3.97 -19.50
C ILE A 276 -1.22 -3.74 -19.73
N TYR A 277 -0.61 -4.52 -20.61
CA TYR A 277 0.82 -4.40 -20.89
C TYR A 277 1.18 -3.01 -21.45
N ASP A 278 0.44 -2.51 -22.43
CA ASP A 278 0.70 -1.22 -23.08
C ASP A 278 0.50 -0.06 -22.09
N SER A 279 -0.49 -0.15 -21.18
CA SER A 279 -0.74 0.86 -20.15
C SER A 279 0.42 1.05 -19.15
N LEU A 280 1.32 0.08 -19.06
CA LEU A 280 2.49 0.11 -18.19
C LEU A 280 3.79 0.43 -18.97
N ALA A 281 3.71 0.86 -20.24
CA ALA A 281 4.90 1.11 -21.07
C ALA A 281 5.80 2.20 -20.47
N GLU A 282 5.23 3.36 -20.16
CA GLU A 282 5.95 4.49 -19.53
C GLU A 282 6.57 4.11 -18.17
N PHE A 283 5.82 3.38 -17.35
CA PHE A 283 6.35 2.87 -16.09
C PHE A 283 7.58 1.97 -16.30
N ARG A 284 7.51 1.03 -17.25
CA ARG A 284 8.64 0.12 -17.53
C ARG A 284 9.87 0.85 -18.03
N GLU A 285 9.69 1.86 -18.90
CA GLU A 285 10.77 2.69 -19.40
C GLU A 285 11.46 3.46 -18.27
N LYS A 286 10.70 4.23 -17.49
CA LYS A 286 11.20 4.98 -16.34
C LYS A 286 11.85 4.08 -15.30
N ARG A 287 11.23 2.92 -15.01
CA ARG A 287 11.82 1.95 -14.09
C ARG A 287 13.18 1.43 -14.57
N SER A 288 13.30 1.17 -15.88
CA SER A 288 14.57 0.74 -16.48
C SER A 288 15.65 1.82 -16.40
N GLU A 289 15.29 3.08 -16.64
CA GLU A 289 16.20 4.22 -16.51
C GLU A 289 16.69 4.38 -15.07
N ILE A 290 15.81 4.36 -14.09
CA ILE A 290 16.15 4.48 -12.67
C ILE A 290 17.06 3.33 -12.23
N LYS A 291 16.82 2.10 -12.71
CA LYS A 291 17.68 0.95 -12.39
C LYS A 291 19.09 1.03 -12.95
N ARG A 292 19.35 1.86 -13.95
CA ARG A 292 20.72 2.12 -14.47
C ARG A 292 21.52 3.04 -13.53
N ASP A 293 20.81 3.91 -12.80
CA ASP A 293 21.42 4.79 -11.80
C ASP A 293 20.72 4.64 -10.45
N ILE A 294 21.09 3.60 -9.72
CA ILE A 294 20.54 3.31 -8.39
C ILE A 294 20.88 4.41 -7.37
N ASN A 295 21.95 5.19 -7.58
CA ASN A 295 22.31 6.29 -6.70
C ASN A 295 21.24 7.36 -6.67
N PHE A 296 20.48 7.52 -7.75
CA PHE A 296 19.32 8.39 -7.78
C PHE A 296 18.30 8.06 -6.66
N ILE A 297 18.00 6.77 -6.45
CA ILE A 297 17.10 6.32 -5.38
C ILE A 297 17.72 6.53 -4.00
N TYR A 298 19.01 6.24 -3.83
CA TYR A 298 19.70 6.50 -2.55
C TYR A 298 19.65 7.99 -2.18
N ASN A 299 19.87 8.90 -3.14
CA ASN A 299 19.82 10.33 -2.90
C ASN A 299 18.41 10.80 -2.48
N ILE A 300 17.35 10.25 -3.11
CA ILE A 300 15.96 10.54 -2.72
C ILE A 300 15.72 10.11 -1.27
N LEU A 301 16.13 8.91 -0.89
CA LEU A 301 15.94 8.39 0.47
C LEU A 301 16.75 9.17 1.51
N GLU A 302 17.99 9.56 1.21
CA GLU A 302 18.81 10.37 2.12
C GLU A 302 18.24 11.79 2.30
N GLU A 303 17.69 12.40 1.26
CA GLU A 303 17.02 13.69 1.39
C GLU A 303 15.73 13.58 2.22
N GLY A 304 14.91 12.56 1.98
CA GLY A 304 13.73 12.27 2.79
C GLY A 304 14.07 12.03 4.26
N LYS A 305 15.10 11.21 4.53
CA LYS A 305 15.66 10.98 5.88
C LYS A 305 16.05 12.28 6.57
N LYS A 306 16.75 13.17 5.89
CA LYS A 306 17.17 14.46 6.44
C LYS A 306 15.95 15.31 6.81
N GLN A 307 15.02 15.51 5.87
CA GLN A 307 13.85 16.34 6.07
C GLN A 307 12.94 15.82 7.18
N VAL A 308 12.61 14.52 7.16
CA VAL A 308 11.76 13.89 8.17
C VAL A 308 12.49 13.75 9.49
N GLY A 309 13.79 13.51 9.48
CA GLY A 309 14.64 13.44 10.67
C GLY A 309 14.61 14.73 11.51
N GLU A 310 14.61 15.90 10.87
CA GLU A 310 14.49 17.18 11.59
C GLU A 310 13.11 17.34 12.26
N ILE A 311 12.03 16.94 11.57
CA ILE A 311 10.68 16.94 12.14
C ILE A 311 10.61 15.98 13.33
N ALA A 312 11.14 14.77 13.17
CA ALA A 312 11.12 13.72 14.19
C ALA A 312 11.93 14.10 15.43
N LYS A 313 13.11 14.69 15.24
CA LYS A 313 13.93 15.21 16.36
C LYS A 313 13.16 16.24 17.19
N LYS A 314 12.51 17.19 16.49
CA LYS A 314 11.67 18.18 17.17
C LYS A 314 10.56 17.53 17.96
N THR A 315 9.81 16.61 17.34
CA THR A 315 8.71 15.91 18.00
C THR A 315 9.19 15.17 19.25
N ILE A 316 10.33 14.47 19.19
CA ILE A 316 10.87 13.77 20.37
C ILE A 316 11.33 14.74 21.45
N CYS A 317 11.97 15.85 21.09
CA CYS A 317 12.35 16.88 22.05
C CYS A 317 11.11 17.41 22.81
N ASP A 318 10.08 17.82 22.06
CA ASP A 318 8.83 18.31 22.65
C ASP A 318 8.12 17.23 23.52
N VAL A 319 8.19 15.96 23.11
CA VAL A 319 7.63 14.83 23.86
C VAL A 319 8.40 14.61 25.17
N ARG A 320 9.75 14.59 25.13
CA ARG A 320 10.59 14.42 26.31
C ARG A 320 10.34 15.52 27.35
N GLU A 321 10.28 16.78 26.90
CA GLU A 321 9.93 17.91 27.75
C GLU A 321 8.58 17.70 28.46
N LYS A 322 7.55 17.27 27.69
CA LYS A 322 6.22 17.05 28.25
C LYS A 322 6.14 15.90 29.25
N ILE A 323 6.90 14.83 29.03
CA ILE A 323 6.92 13.68 29.96
C ILE A 323 7.95 13.85 31.11
N GLY A 324 8.78 14.90 31.06
CA GLY A 324 9.72 15.25 32.13
C GLY A 324 10.96 14.37 32.16
N ILE A 325 11.53 13.98 31.02
CA ILE A 325 12.74 13.15 30.89
C ILE A 325 13.80 13.78 29.97
N ASP A 326 13.91 15.10 29.96
CA ASP A 326 14.90 15.88 29.18
C ASP A 326 16.32 15.65 29.69
#